data_f4c86beb71b3c6b9ef4d8d0bc04db853
#
_entry.id   f4c86beb71b3c6b9ef4d8d0bc04db853
#
_cell.length_a   1.000
_cell.length_b   1.000
_cell.length_c   1.000
_cell.angle_alpha   90.00
_cell.angle_beta   90.00
_cell.angle_gamma   90.00
#
_symmetry.space_group_name_H-M   'P 1'
#
loop_
_entity.id
_entity.type
_entity.pdbx_description
1 polymer ?
#
loop_
_entity_poly.entity_id
_entity_poly.type
_entity_poly.pdbx_seq_one_letter_code
_entity_poly.pdbx_strand_id
1 'polypeptide(L)'
;MASNQSRDKSPEQKATKAYTTPRSFGGFQIPITMQSTTLRNYCEKNNLIFHLHVVENQIPNTYLVLEALVEKASHYDGIAMCSVSMLPTDRKYLRSIVVRILEQGCALHFTFEQIVISSLAQLVELEELVALIELSPHHGADNSQSLTNLL
;
A
#
# COMPACT_ATOMS: atom_id res chain seq x y z
N MET A 1 42.25 -1.05 -29.28
CA MET A 1 42.29 -0.54 -27.91
C MET A 1 40.85 -0.42 -27.41
N ALA A 2 40.43 -1.39 -26.65
CA ALA A 2 39.12 -1.32 -26.03
C ALA A 2 39.18 -0.34 -24.85
N SER A 3 38.58 0.82 -24.99
CA SER A 3 38.32 1.69 -23.85
C SER A 3 37.27 0.98 -22.98
N ASN A 4 37.69 0.46 -21.86
CA ASN A 4 36.84 -0.12 -20.84
C ASN A 4 36.14 1.06 -20.15
N GLN A 5 35.12 1.60 -20.81
CA GLN A 5 34.19 2.45 -20.12
C GLN A 5 33.36 1.53 -19.22
N SER A 6 33.74 1.50 -17.95
CA SER A 6 32.84 1.04 -16.92
C SER A 6 31.57 1.89 -17.07
N ARG A 7 30.58 1.34 -17.75
CA ARG A 7 29.24 1.91 -17.75
C ARG A 7 28.82 1.85 -16.29
N ASP A 8 28.80 3.01 -15.67
CA ASP A 8 28.16 3.26 -14.43
C ASP A 8 26.69 2.84 -14.65
N LYS A 9 26.38 1.59 -14.32
CA LYS A 9 25.01 1.10 -14.42
C LYS A 9 24.28 1.78 -13.28
N SER A 10 23.59 2.88 -13.60
CA SER A 10 22.51 3.34 -12.73
C SER A 10 21.67 2.12 -12.35
N PRO A 11 21.29 1.96 -11.06
CA PRO A 11 20.49 0.81 -10.65
C PRO A 11 19.26 0.71 -11.54
N GLU A 12 19.06 -0.46 -12.15
CA GLU A 12 17.92 -0.73 -13.01
C GLU A 12 16.63 -0.52 -12.23
N GLN A 13 15.70 0.26 -12.78
CA GLN A 13 14.42 0.51 -12.17
C GLN A 13 13.62 -0.80 -12.08
N LYS A 14 13.17 -1.13 -10.87
CA LYS A 14 12.29 -2.27 -10.63
C LYS A 14 10.83 -1.85 -10.73
N ALA A 15 9.95 -2.82 -10.86
CA ALA A 15 8.52 -2.58 -10.91
C ALA A 15 7.97 -2.12 -9.54
N THR A 16 6.84 -1.43 -9.60
CA THR A 16 6.00 -1.12 -8.44
C THR A 16 4.82 -2.09 -8.45
N LYS A 17 4.71 -2.88 -7.40
CA LYS A 17 3.68 -3.91 -7.27
C LYS A 17 2.38 -3.32 -6.78
N ALA A 18 1.30 -3.54 -7.50
CA ALA A 18 -0.03 -3.12 -7.09
C ALA A 18 -0.64 -4.13 -6.12
N TYR A 19 -1.16 -3.64 -5.00
CA TYR A 19 -1.86 -4.40 -3.97
C TYR A 19 -3.29 -3.91 -3.85
N THR A 20 -4.25 -4.84 -3.94
CA THR A 20 -5.69 -4.54 -3.92
C THR A 20 -6.40 -5.44 -2.91
N THR A 21 -7.60 -5.05 -2.52
CA THR A 21 -8.40 -5.83 -1.59
C THR A 21 -9.87 -5.85 -2.00
N PRO A 22 -10.56 -6.98 -1.90
CA PRO A 22 -12.02 -7.03 -2.09
C PRO A 22 -12.78 -6.55 -0.85
N ARG A 23 -12.08 -6.37 0.30
CA ARG A 23 -12.68 -5.91 1.55
C ARG A 23 -12.88 -4.40 1.54
N SER A 24 -13.84 -3.95 2.34
CA SER A 24 -13.99 -2.52 2.63
C SER A 24 -12.76 -1.96 3.33
N PHE A 25 -12.40 -0.74 2.99
CA PHE A 25 -11.33 -0.01 3.66
C PHE A 25 -11.71 1.47 3.76
N GLY A 26 -11.41 2.10 4.89
CA GLY A 26 -11.75 3.51 5.12
C GLY A 26 -13.25 3.81 5.01
N GLY A 27 -14.11 2.83 5.28
CA GLY A 27 -15.55 2.96 5.13
C GLY A 27 -16.07 2.82 3.70
N PHE A 28 -15.20 2.51 2.73
CA PHE A 28 -15.56 2.36 1.32
C PHE A 28 -15.28 0.95 0.82
N GLN A 29 -16.13 0.50 -0.10
CA GLN A 29 -15.88 -0.71 -0.87
C GLN A 29 -15.66 -0.33 -2.33
N ILE A 30 -14.44 -0.53 -2.81
CA ILE A 30 -14.03 -0.14 -4.16
C ILE A 30 -13.76 -1.40 -4.97
N PRO A 31 -14.40 -1.57 -6.15
CA PRO A 31 -14.13 -2.72 -7.00
C PRO A 31 -12.65 -2.87 -7.34
N ILE A 32 -12.18 -4.12 -7.42
CA ILE A 32 -10.78 -4.43 -7.74
C ILE A 32 -10.34 -3.78 -9.05
N THR A 33 -11.19 -3.78 -10.06
CA THR A 33 -10.88 -3.17 -11.36
C THR A 33 -10.62 -1.67 -11.23
N MET A 34 -11.37 -0.97 -10.38
CA MET A 34 -11.16 0.46 -10.12
C MET A 34 -9.87 0.69 -9.32
N GLN A 35 -9.59 -0.15 -8.33
CA GLN A 35 -8.33 -0.08 -7.61
C GLN A 35 -7.15 -0.27 -8.56
N SER A 36 -7.19 -1.29 -9.40
CA SER A 36 -6.13 -1.60 -10.36
C SER A 36 -5.92 -0.45 -11.36
N THR A 37 -7.00 0.12 -11.90
CA THR A 37 -6.91 1.25 -12.83
C THR A 37 -6.31 2.48 -12.16
N THR A 38 -6.72 2.77 -10.92
CA THR A 38 -6.17 3.88 -10.14
C THR A 38 -4.66 3.72 -9.92
N LEU A 39 -4.21 2.52 -9.58
CA LEU A 39 -2.80 2.23 -9.36
C LEU A 39 -1.98 2.26 -10.65
N ARG A 40 -2.55 1.78 -11.75
CA ARG A 40 -1.93 1.87 -13.06
C ARG A 40 -1.71 3.33 -13.48
N ASN A 41 -2.74 4.15 -13.36
CA ASN A 41 -2.68 5.57 -13.69
C ASN A 41 -1.67 6.30 -12.80
N TYR A 42 -1.62 5.97 -11.51
CA TYR A 42 -0.64 6.51 -10.58
C TYR A 42 0.79 6.19 -11.02
N CYS A 43 1.06 4.95 -11.39
CA CYS A 43 2.38 4.54 -11.87
C CYS A 43 2.78 5.26 -13.14
N GLU A 44 1.89 5.36 -14.12
CA GLU A 44 2.14 6.10 -15.37
C GLU A 44 2.49 7.56 -15.09
N LYS A 45 1.70 8.21 -14.24
CA LYS A 45 1.87 9.62 -13.90
C LYS A 45 3.17 9.91 -13.16
N ASN A 46 3.70 8.95 -12.43
CA ASN A 46 4.90 9.09 -11.62
C ASN A 46 6.13 8.39 -12.22
N ASN A 47 6.06 7.97 -13.48
CA ASN A 47 7.13 7.28 -14.18
C ASN A 47 7.58 6.00 -13.47
N LEU A 48 6.65 5.28 -12.88
CA LEU A 48 6.88 4.00 -12.23
C LEU A 48 6.45 2.86 -13.16
N ILE A 49 7.12 1.73 -13.05
CA ILE A 49 6.77 0.52 -13.81
C ILE A 49 5.65 -0.20 -13.07
N PHE A 50 4.45 -0.20 -13.65
CA PHE A 50 3.31 -0.91 -13.08
C PHE A 50 3.47 -2.42 -13.21
N HIS A 51 3.34 -3.14 -12.09
CA HIS A 51 3.27 -4.59 -12.09
C HIS A 51 1.87 -5.03 -11.69
N LEU A 52 1.34 -6.05 -12.37
CA LEU A 52 -0.02 -6.54 -12.19
C LEU A 52 -0.39 -6.69 -10.72
N HIS A 53 -1.61 -6.29 -10.40
CA HIS A 53 -2.12 -6.29 -9.03
C HIS A 53 -2.26 -7.71 -8.47
N VAL A 54 -2.03 -7.82 -7.18
CA VAL A 54 -2.44 -8.97 -6.37
C VAL A 54 -3.67 -8.58 -5.56
N VAL A 55 -4.46 -9.57 -5.19
CA VAL A 55 -5.71 -9.38 -4.46
C VAL A 55 -5.62 -10.06 -3.11
N GLU A 56 -5.85 -9.31 -2.03
CA GLU A 56 -5.88 -9.84 -0.68
C GLU A 56 -7.07 -10.78 -0.50
N ASN A 57 -6.99 -11.68 0.48
CA ASN A 57 -8.11 -12.56 0.80
C ASN A 57 -9.28 -11.80 1.44
N GLN A 58 -10.44 -12.44 1.54
CA GLN A 58 -11.65 -11.84 2.10
C GLN A 58 -11.81 -12.01 3.62
N ILE A 59 -10.92 -12.74 4.26
CA ILE A 59 -11.01 -13.04 5.69
C ILE A 59 -10.59 -11.80 6.49
N PRO A 60 -11.45 -11.25 7.35
CA PRO A 60 -11.12 -10.06 8.12
C PRO A 60 -9.87 -10.26 8.99
N ASN A 61 -9.07 -9.20 9.13
CA ASN A 61 -7.88 -9.14 9.97
C ASN A 61 -6.78 -10.14 9.57
N THR A 62 -6.81 -10.65 8.34
CA THR A 62 -5.73 -11.47 7.79
C THR A 62 -5.12 -10.79 6.57
N TYR A 63 -3.82 -10.92 6.42
CA TYR A 63 -3.04 -10.22 5.40
C TYR A 63 -2.06 -11.16 4.70
N LEU A 64 -2.57 -12.31 4.25
CA LEU A 64 -1.75 -13.38 3.66
C LEU A 64 -1.01 -12.91 2.42
N VAL A 65 -1.68 -12.14 1.55
CA VAL A 65 -1.07 -11.65 0.32
C VAL A 65 -0.08 -10.52 0.63
N LEU A 66 -0.41 -9.63 1.55
CA LEU A 66 0.52 -8.57 1.99
C LEU A 66 1.77 -9.19 2.63
N GLU A 67 1.63 -10.21 3.46
CA GLU A 67 2.76 -10.94 4.04
C GLU A 67 3.65 -11.57 2.96
N ALA A 68 3.04 -12.15 1.92
CA ALA A 68 3.79 -12.70 0.79
C ALA A 68 4.57 -11.61 0.05
N LEU A 69 3.99 -10.42 -0.09
CA LEU A 69 4.69 -9.27 -0.68
C LEU A 69 5.85 -8.79 0.20
N VAL A 70 5.68 -8.80 1.52
CA VAL A 70 6.76 -8.45 2.45
C VAL A 70 7.97 -9.35 2.24
N GLU A 71 7.75 -10.65 2.07
CA GLU A 71 8.85 -11.60 1.80
C GLU A 71 9.59 -11.32 0.48
N LYS A 72 8.90 -10.73 -0.50
CA LYS A 72 9.43 -10.45 -1.84
C LYS A 72 9.69 -8.97 -2.10
N ALA A 73 9.65 -8.13 -1.08
CA ALA A 73 9.73 -6.69 -1.26
C ALA A 73 11.02 -6.22 -1.94
N SER A 74 12.13 -6.95 -1.78
CA SER A 74 13.40 -6.62 -2.46
C SER A 74 13.31 -6.72 -3.99
N HIS A 75 12.31 -7.41 -4.53
CA HIS A 75 12.10 -7.53 -5.98
C HIS A 75 11.43 -6.29 -6.59
N TYR A 76 10.92 -5.39 -5.77
CA TYR A 76 10.17 -4.21 -6.22
C TYR A 76 10.78 -2.92 -5.69
N ASP A 77 10.67 -1.85 -6.46
CA ASP A 77 11.00 -0.50 -5.97
C ASP A 77 9.93 0.04 -5.03
N GLY A 78 8.70 -0.42 -5.18
CA GLY A 78 7.59 -0.01 -4.35
C GLY A 78 6.42 -0.99 -4.38
N ILE A 79 5.57 -0.83 -3.39
CA ILE A 79 4.24 -1.44 -3.33
C ILE A 79 3.24 -0.28 -3.29
N ALA A 80 2.30 -0.28 -4.22
CA ALA A 80 1.28 0.75 -4.31
C ALA A 80 -0.09 0.19 -3.93
N MET A 81 -0.82 0.93 -3.12
CA MET A 81 -2.20 0.63 -2.73
C MET A 81 -3.02 1.92 -2.66
N CYS A 82 -4.33 1.79 -2.66
CA CYS A 82 -5.22 2.96 -2.72
C CYS A 82 -5.18 3.79 -1.46
N SER A 83 -5.13 3.17 -0.28
CA SER A 83 -5.24 3.88 0.99
C SER A 83 -4.43 3.23 2.10
N VAL A 84 -3.95 4.04 3.03
CA VAL A 84 -3.33 3.56 4.27
C VAL A 84 -4.29 2.71 5.11
N SER A 85 -5.60 2.89 4.95
CA SER A 85 -6.62 2.09 5.63
C SER A 85 -6.68 0.63 5.16
N MET A 86 -5.95 0.29 4.10
CA MET A 86 -5.76 -1.10 3.68
C MET A 86 -4.71 -1.85 4.50
N LEU A 87 -3.94 -1.15 5.32
CA LEU A 87 -2.93 -1.73 6.20
C LEU A 87 -3.56 -2.29 7.48
N PRO A 88 -2.86 -3.21 8.18
CA PRO A 88 -3.29 -3.66 9.49
C PRO A 88 -3.44 -2.49 10.48
N THR A 89 -4.46 -2.55 11.31
CA THR A 89 -4.74 -1.51 12.31
C THR A 89 -4.00 -1.74 13.63
N ASP A 90 -3.63 -2.97 13.92
CA ASP A 90 -2.78 -3.28 15.06
C ASP A 90 -1.41 -2.61 14.88
N ARG A 91 -1.03 -1.77 15.83
CA ARG A 91 0.16 -0.94 15.70
C ARG A 91 1.46 -1.73 15.60
N LYS A 92 1.59 -2.80 16.38
CA LYS A 92 2.79 -3.65 16.34
C LYS A 92 2.90 -4.41 15.04
N TYR A 93 1.78 -4.91 14.56
CA TYR A 93 1.72 -5.63 13.29
C TYR A 93 2.01 -4.70 12.11
N LEU A 94 1.37 -3.54 12.08
CA LEU A 94 1.62 -2.50 11.08
C LEU A 94 3.12 -2.15 11.03
N ARG A 95 3.71 -1.86 12.17
CA ARG A 95 5.13 -1.51 12.28
C ARG A 95 6.01 -2.63 11.74
N SER A 96 5.75 -3.87 12.13
CA SER A 96 6.49 -5.03 11.66
C SER A 96 6.48 -5.15 10.13
N ILE A 97 5.32 -5.02 9.52
CA ILE A 97 5.17 -5.07 8.06
C ILE A 97 5.94 -3.94 7.38
N VAL A 98 5.72 -2.71 7.81
CA VAL A 98 6.32 -1.52 7.17
C VAL A 98 7.84 -1.54 7.31
N VAL A 99 8.37 -1.84 8.48
CA VAL A 99 9.81 -1.93 8.70
C VAL A 99 10.44 -2.97 7.78
N ARG A 100 9.85 -4.15 7.68
CA ARG A 100 10.37 -5.24 6.82
C ARG A 100 10.36 -4.85 5.34
N ILE A 101 9.37 -4.11 4.88
CA ILE A 101 9.31 -3.61 3.51
C ILE A 101 10.40 -2.56 3.28
N LEU A 102 10.49 -1.57 4.14
CA LEU A 102 11.44 -0.47 4.01
C LEU A 102 12.90 -0.94 4.09
N GLU A 103 13.19 -1.90 4.96
CA GLU A 103 14.55 -2.47 5.11
C GLU A 103 15.04 -3.17 3.84
N GLN A 104 14.13 -3.60 2.97
CA GLN A 104 14.47 -4.20 1.69
C GLN A 104 14.63 -3.18 0.55
N GLY A 105 14.56 -1.88 0.87
CA GLY A 105 14.67 -0.82 -0.12
C GLY A 105 13.41 -0.62 -0.95
N CYS A 106 12.27 -1.10 -0.47
CA CYS A 106 10.97 -0.98 -1.13
C CYS A 106 10.16 0.14 -0.47
N ALA A 107 9.58 1.04 -1.28
CA ALA A 107 8.73 2.13 -0.78
C ALA A 107 7.25 1.70 -0.75
N LEU A 108 6.44 2.41 0.04
CA LEU A 108 4.98 2.26 0.05
C LEU A 108 4.33 3.50 -0.53
N HIS A 109 3.45 3.32 -1.49
CA HIS A 109 2.71 4.40 -2.14
C HIS A 109 1.22 4.28 -1.82
N PHE A 110 0.62 5.39 -1.38
CA PHE A 110 -0.81 5.47 -1.06
C PHE A 110 -1.44 6.56 -1.91
N THR A 111 -2.29 6.16 -2.86
CA THR A 111 -2.79 7.09 -3.88
C THR A 111 -3.82 8.06 -3.34
N PHE A 112 -4.70 7.64 -2.44
CA PHE A 112 -5.76 8.50 -1.91
C PHE A 112 -5.20 9.59 -1.00
N GLU A 113 -4.27 9.25 -0.13
CA GLU A 113 -3.63 10.20 0.77
C GLU A 113 -2.48 10.97 0.10
N GLN A 114 -2.07 10.54 -1.09
CA GLN A 114 -0.97 11.14 -1.86
C GLN A 114 0.35 11.19 -1.08
N ILE A 115 0.67 10.09 -0.42
CA ILE A 115 1.91 9.97 0.36
C ILE A 115 2.75 8.78 -0.11
N VAL A 116 4.06 8.93 0.05
CA VAL A 116 5.03 7.88 -0.20
C VAL A 116 5.88 7.70 1.06
N ILE A 117 5.93 6.49 1.55
CA ILE A 117 6.76 6.11 2.70
C ILE A 117 7.99 5.37 2.18
N SER A 118 9.16 5.96 2.33
CA SER A 118 10.42 5.39 1.84
C SER A 118 11.50 5.28 2.91
N SER A 119 11.27 5.82 4.10
CA SER A 119 12.24 5.78 5.20
C SER A 119 11.57 5.48 6.54
N LEU A 120 12.34 4.92 7.47
CA LEU A 120 11.87 4.64 8.83
C LEU A 120 11.50 5.92 9.60
N ALA A 121 12.07 7.07 9.22
CA ALA A 121 11.71 8.35 9.82
C ALA A 121 10.24 8.73 9.61
N GLN A 122 9.61 8.21 8.56
CA GLN A 122 8.21 8.48 8.23
C GLN A 122 7.23 7.52 8.91
N LEU A 123 7.73 6.50 9.61
CA LEU A 123 6.88 5.45 10.21
C LEU A 123 5.92 6.00 11.25
N VAL A 124 6.36 6.93 12.09
CA VAL A 124 5.52 7.54 13.13
C VAL A 124 4.36 8.31 12.51
N GLU A 125 4.62 9.06 11.43
CA GLU A 125 3.58 9.80 10.70
C GLU A 125 2.54 8.84 10.11
N LEU A 126 2.99 7.72 9.56
CA LEU A 126 2.10 6.69 9.02
C LEU A 126 1.23 6.07 10.11
N GLU A 127 1.82 5.72 11.25
CA GLU A 127 1.08 5.17 12.39
C GLU A 127 0.02 6.14 12.90
N GLU A 128 0.35 7.42 13.00
CA GLU A 128 -0.58 8.47 13.40
C GLU A 128 -1.72 8.63 12.40
N LEU A 129 -1.43 8.59 11.11
CA LEU A 129 -2.44 8.69 10.06
C LEU A 129 -3.41 7.51 10.09
N VAL A 130 -2.91 6.29 10.24
CA VAL A 130 -3.75 5.09 10.37
C VAL A 130 -4.66 5.21 11.60
N ALA A 131 -4.13 5.66 12.73
CA ALA A 131 -4.90 5.87 13.95
C ALA A 131 -6.00 6.92 13.77
N LEU A 132 -5.71 8.01 13.09
CA LEU A 132 -6.70 9.06 12.80
C LEU A 132 -7.84 8.57 11.91
N ILE A 133 -7.53 7.76 10.91
CA ILE A 133 -8.53 7.18 10.02
C ILE A 133 -9.46 6.23 10.79
N GLU A 134 -8.93 5.43 11.72
CA GLU A 134 -9.73 4.57 12.57
C GLU A 134 -10.70 5.32 13.48
N LEU A 135 -10.33 6.50 13.94
CA LEU A 135 -11.17 7.36 14.77
C LEU A 135 -12.18 8.16 13.94
N SER A 136 -12.11 8.10 12.60
CA SER A 136 -13.02 8.82 11.72
C SER A 136 -14.45 8.26 11.84
N PRO A 137 -15.50 9.13 11.88
CA PRO A 137 -16.89 8.70 11.96
C PRO A 137 -17.37 7.91 10.73
N HIS A 138 -16.58 7.91 9.63
CA HIS A 138 -16.88 7.14 8.43
C HIS A 138 -16.26 5.74 8.45
N HIS A 139 -15.54 5.39 9.51
CA HIS A 139 -14.85 4.10 9.61
C HIS A 139 -15.79 3.05 10.19
N GLY A 140 -16.04 1.98 9.42
CA GLY A 140 -16.70 0.78 9.88
C GLY A 140 -18.18 0.65 9.55
N ALA A 141 -18.69 -0.58 9.71
CA ALA A 141 -20.06 -0.96 9.41
C ALA A 141 -21.11 -0.35 10.34
N ASP A 142 -20.70 0.26 11.44
CA ASP A 142 -21.61 0.84 12.44
C ASP A 142 -22.41 2.02 11.89
N ASN A 143 -21.94 2.67 10.85
CA ASN A 143 -22.65 3.77 10.20
C ASN A 143 -23.92 3.32 9.48
N SER A 144 -23.99 2.08 9.02
CA SER A 144 -25.21 1.55 8.40
C SER A 144 -26.29 1.26 9.43
N GLN A 145 -25.91 0.88 10.65
CA GLN A 145 -26.87 0.65 11.74
C GLN A 145 -27.41 1.94 12.33
N SER A 146 -26.59 2.97 12.42
CA SER A 146 -27.05 4.27 12.93
C SER A 146 -28.03 4.96 11.98
N LEU A 147 -27.89 4.76 10.68
CA LEU A 147 -28.83 5.27 9.68
C LEU A 147 -30.17 4.51 9.72
N THR A 148 -30.15 3.23 10.03
CA THR A 148 -31.35 2.41 10.16
C THR A 148 -32.14 2.78 11.41
N ASN A 149 -31.50 3.22 12.47
CA ASN A 149 -32.14 3.64 13.71
C ASN A 149 -32.73 5.06 13.67
N LEU A 150 -32.40 5.85 12.65
CA LEU A 150 -32.93 7.18 12.42
C LEU A 150 -34.20 7.20 11.53
N LEU A 151 -34.54 6.05 10.96
CA LEU A 151 -35.76 5.84 10.17
C LEU A 151 -36.83 5.17 10.99
#